data_51d26a7b579d7a1757122cc6801504b2
#
_entry.id   51d26a7b579d7a1757122cc6801504b2
#
_cell.length_a   1.000
_cell.length_b   1.000
_cell.length_c   1.000
_cell.angle_alpha   90.00
_cell.angle_beta   90.00
_cell.angle_gamma   90.00
#
_symmetry.space_group_name_H-M   'P 1'
#
loop_
_entity.id
_entity.type
_entity.pdbx_description
1 polymer ?
#
loop_
_entity_poly.entity_id
_entity_poly.type
_entity_poly.pdbx_seq_one_letter_code
_entity_poly.pdbx_strand_id
1 'polypeptide(L)'
;MLLCSEQLQRALLTMNNPINFKEKFSKFADHWSPKVIAEMNDYQFKLVKIKGEFITHNHEDTDEVFIVIEGSMKIQFEDRVIELKSGEMVVVKKGEKHRPYAENECKIMLIEPAGVVNTGGAGGDLTAPDNDWI
;
A
#
# COMPACT_ATOMS: atom_id res chain seq x y z
N MET A 1 28.08 -0.97 17.45
CA MET A 1 27.80 -0.09 16.31
C MET A 1 26.53 0.69 16.57
N LEU A 2 26.60 2.01 16.39
CA LEU A 2 25.42 2.87 16.54
C LEU A 2 24.59 2.80 15.27
N LEU A 3 23.28 2.68 15.44
CA LEU A 3 22.33 2.75 14.33
C LEU A 3 22.12 4.21 13.93
N CYS A 4 21.94 4.51 12.64
CA CYS A 4 21.51 5.82 12.20
C CYS A 4 20.05 6.06 12.65
N SER A 5 19.59 7.31 12.65
CA SER A 5 18.24 7.67 13.11
C SER A 5 17.15 6.92 12.34
N GLU A 6 17.33 6.73 11.04
CA GLU A 6 16.39 5.97 10.21
C GLU A 6 16.32 4.50 10.62
N GLN A 7 17.47 3.86 10.81
CA GLN A 7 17.52 2.47 11.26
C GLN A 7 16.91 2.30 12.64
N LEU A 8 17.16 3.26 13.55
CA LEU A 8 16.57 3.24 14.88
C LEU A 8 15.05 3.39 14.80
N GLN A 9 14.56 4.27 13.96
CA GLN A 9 13.12 4.47 13.76
C GLN A 9 12.46 3.19 13.25
N ARG A 10 13.06 2.51 12.27
CA ARG A 10 12.57 1.21 11.78
C ARG A 10 12.56 0.18 12.89
N ALA A 11 13.64 0.08 13.66
CA ALA A 11 13.73 -0.86 14.78
C ALA A 11 12.61 -0.61 15.79
N LEU A 12 12.33 0.65 16.11
CA LEU A 12 11.23 1.01 17.02
C LEU A 12 9.86 0.64 16.46
N LEU A 13 9.63 0.82 15.15
CA LEU A 13 8.37 0.48 14.49
C LEU A 13 8.14 -1.02 14.40
N THR A 14 9.21 -1.83 14.33
CA THR A 14 9.13 -3.28 14.20
C THR A 14 9.28 -4.02 15.53
N MET A 15 9.45 -3.31 16.66
CA MET A 15 9.46 -3.92 17.99
C MET A 15 8.06 -4.48 18.32
N ASN A 16 8.01 -5.40 19.30
CA ASN A 16 6.77 -6.08 19.71
C ASN A 16 5.78 -5.15 20.42
N ASN A 17 5.51 -4.01 19.83
CA ASN A 17 4.53 -3.05 20.29
C ASN A 17 3.34 -3.03 19.32
N PRO A 18 2.13 -2.87 19.83
CA PRO A 18 0.96 -2.74 18.95
C PRO A 18 1.09 -1.54 18.03
N ILE A 19 0.69 -1.72 16.78
CA ILE A 19 0.59 -0.66 15.79
C ILE A 19 -0.89 -0.36 15.59
N ASN A 20 -1.29 0.87 15.84
CA ASN A 20 -2.67 1.31 15.69
C ASN A 20 -2.88 1.93 14.33
N PHE A 21 -3.70 1.32 13.49
CA PHE A 21 -3.91 1.79 12.12
C PHE A 21 -4.56 3.18 12.08
N LYS A 22 -5.55 3.41 12.94
CA LYS A 22 -6.22 4.71 12.99
C LYS A 22 -5.24 5.84 13.33
N GLU A 23 -4.35 5.59 14.30
CA GLU A 23 -3.31 6.54 14.66
C GLU A 23 -2.38 6.80 13.47
N LYS A 24 -1.93 5.75 12.80
CA LYS A 24 -1.03 5.87 11.63
C LYS A 24 -1.70 6.64 10.50
N PHE A 25 -2.96 6.34 10.19
CA PHE A 25 -3.70 7.09 9.18
C PHE A 25 -3.86 8.57 9.53
N SER A 26 -3.90 8.93 10.80
CA SER A 26 -3.99 10.33 11.22
C SER A 26 -2.73 11.15 10.93
N LYS A 27 -1.62 10.50 10.62
CA LYS A 27 -0.33 11.16 10.39
C LYS A 27 -0.12 11.69 8.99
N PHE A 28 -1.00 11.37 8.04
CA PHE A 28 -0.85 11.82 6.66
C PHE A 28 -2.21 12.08 6.01
N ALA A 29 -2.20 12.90 4.95
CA ALA A 29 -3.41 13.27 4.24
C ALA A 29 -3.31 13.05 2.72
N ASP A 30 -2.11 12.83 2.21
CA ASP A 30 -1.89 12.62 0.78
C ASP A 30 -2.49 11.31 0.29
N HIS A 31 -2.89 11.30 -0.96
CA HIS A 31 -3.47 10.13 -1.62
C HIS A 31 -2.43 9.43 -2.51
N TRP A 32 -2.62 8.12 -2.71
CA TRP A 32 -1.80 7.30 -3.60
C TRP A 32 -0.32 7.25 -3.23
N SER A 33 0.01 7.55 -1.98
CA SER A 33 1.38 7.53 -1.48
C SER A 33 1.49 6.56 -0.30
N PRO A 34 1.97 5.34 -0.53
CA PRO A 34 2.05 4.32 0.50
C PRO A 34 3.01 4.69 1.64
N LYS A 35 2.59 4.42 2.87
CA LYS A 35 3.38 4.66 4.08
C LYS A 35 3.69 3.33 4.74
N VAL A 36 4.96 3.03 4.92
CA VAL A 36 5.39 1.78 5.57
C VAL A 36 5.19 1.88 7.07
N ILE A 37 4.51 0.90 7.66
CA ILE A 37 4.29 0.83 9.10
C ILE A 37 4.98 -0.36 9.77
N ALA A 38 5.34 -1.38 9.03
CA ALA A 38 5.97 -2.58 9.55
C ALA A 38 6.63 -3.39 8.45
N GLU A 39 7.52 -4.28 8.85
CA GLU A 39 8.12 -5.28 7.97
C GLU A 39 8.01 -6.67 8.61
N MET A 40 7.87 -7.66 7.76
CA MET A 40 7.98 -9.06 8.15
C MET A 40 8.77 -9.79 7.05
N ASN A 41 9.94 -10.30 7.40
CA ASN A 41 10.88 -10.86 6.42
C ASN A 41 11.18 -9.79 5.35
N ASP A 42 10.96 -10.11 4.07
CA ASP A 42 11.17 -9.18 2.96
C ASP A 42 9.92 -8.35 2.63
N TYR A 43 8.83 -8.52 3.39
CA TYR A 43 7.55 -7.90 3.11
C TYR A 43 7.34 -6.64 3.93
N GLN A 44 6.73 -5.64 3.31
CA GLN A 44 6.32 -4.40 3.97
C GLN A 44 4.81 -4.32 4.06
N PHE A 45 4.34 -3.82 5.20
CA PHE A 45 2.94 -3.46 5.43
C PHE A 45 2.83 -1.96 5.24
N LYS A 46 1.99 -1.54 4.29
CA LYS A 46 1.86 -0.13 3.92
C LYS A 46 0.42 0.33 4.06
N LEU A 47 0.23 1.50 4.64
CA LEU A 47 -1.08 2.15 4.67
C LEU A 47 -1.16 3.18 3.55
N VAL A 48 -2.31 3.24 2.90
CA VAL A 48 -2.55 4.17 1.79
C VAL A 48 -3.95 4.74 1.92
N LYS A 49 -4.08 6.04 1.71
CA LYS A 49 -5.37 6.67 1.44
C LYS A 49 -5.52 6.80 -0.06
N ILE A 50 -6.64 6.35 -0.58
CA ILE A 50 -6.93 6.42 -2.01
C ILE A 50 -8.22 7.18 -2.25
N LYS A 51 -8.26 7.94 -3.34
CA LYS A 51 -9.44 8.66 -3.81
C LYS A 51 -9.27 8.97 -5.29
N GLY A 52 -10.33 8.78 -6.06
CA GLY A 52 -10.27 8.93 -7.51
C GLY A 52 -9.63 7.73 -8.17
N GLU A 53 -9.08 7.94 -9.35
CA GLU A 53 -8.54 6.89 -10.19
C GLU A 53 -7.02 6.81 -10.10
N PHE A 54 -6.51 5.59 -10.09
CA PHE A 54 -5.09 5.31 -10.29
C PHE A 54 -4.87 4.91 -11.75
N ILE A 55 -3.63 4.64 -12.11
CA ILE A 55 -3.27 4.19 -13.46
C ILE A 55 -3.34 2.66 -13.57
N THR A 56 -3.56 2.18 -14.78
CA THR A 56 -3.43 0.75 -15.08
C THR A 56 -1.94 0.39 -15.06
N HIS A 57 -1.59 -0.61 -14.25
CA HIS A 57 -0.21 -1.05 -14.11
C HIS A 57 -0.19 -2.53 -13.69
N ASN A 58 1.00 -3.08 -13.65
CA ASN A 58 1.24 -4.42 -13.14
C ASN A 58 2.57 -4.48 -12.41
N HIS A 59 2.74 -5.49 -11.57
CA HIS A 59 4.00 -5.82 -10.92
C HIS A 59 4.48 -7.15 -11.50
N GLU A 60 5.60 -7.12 -12.23
CA GLU A 60 6.09 -8.27 -12.98
C GLU A 60 6.59 -9.41 -12.09
N ASP A 61 7.15 -9.07 -10.93
CA ASP A 61 7.92 -10.02 -10.12
C ASP A 61 7.23 -10.45 -8.83
N THR A 62 6.09 -9.87 -8.49
CA THR A 62 5.44 -10.15 -7.21
C THR A 62 3.93 -10.02 -7.23
N ASP A 63 3.28 -10.78 -6.35
CA ASP A 63 1.89 -10.57 -6.00
C ASP A 63 1.77 -9.33 -5.10
N GLU A 64 0.57 -8.78 -5.00
CA GLU A 64 0.26 -7.65 -4.14
C GLU A 64 -1.05 -7.88 -3.41
N VAL A 65 -1.07 -7.64 -2.10
CA VAL A 65 -2.29 -7.78 -1.30
C VAL A 65 -2.92 -6.41 -1.09
N PHE A 66 -4.23 -6.32 -1.34
CA PHE A 66 -5.06 -5.17 -1.00
C PHE A 66 -6.02 -5.56 0.12
N ILE A 67 -6.03 -4.81 1.21
CA ILE A 67 -6.96 -4.99 2.33
C ILE A 67 -7.66 -3.67 2.57
N VAL A 68 -8.99 -3.64 2.53
CA VAL A 68 -9.76 -2.43 2.86
C VAL A 68 -9.97 -2.36 4.37
N ILE A 69 -9.47 -1.29 4.97
CA ILE A 69 -9.63 -1.00 6.41
C ILE A 69 -10.89 -0.17 6.63
N GLU A 70 -11.12 0.86 5.82
CA GLU A 70 -12.28 1.75 5.94
C GLU A 70 -12.69 2.26 4.56
N GLY A 71 -13.97 2.17 4.26
CA GLY A 71 -14.53 2.61 2.99
C GLY A 71 -14.71 1.47 1.99
N SER A 72 -14.67 1.80 0.72
CA SER A 72 -14.78 0.83 -0.36
C SER A 72 -13.92 1.26 -1.54
N MET A 73 -13.48 0.30 -2.32
CA MET A 73 -12.72 0.52 -3.53
C MET A 73 -13.09 -0.48 -4.60
N LYS A 74 -12.71 -0.19 -5.83
CA LYS A 74 -12.83 -1.12 -6.94
C LYS A 74 -11.46 -1.32 -7.59
N ILE A 75 -11.28 -2.48 -8.19
CA ILE A 75 -10.11 -2.78 -9.01
C ILE A 75 -10.59 -3.26 -10.36
N GLN A 76 -10.19 -2.54 -11.41
CA GLN A 76 -10.45 -2.91 -12.80
C GLN A 76 -9.35 -3.81 -13.30
N PHE A 77 -9.71 -5.04 -13.67
CA PHE A 77 -8.85 -5.95 -14.42
C PHE A 77 -9.21 -5.91 -15.91
N GLU A 78 -8.52 -6.64 -16.75
CA GLU A 78 -8.83 -6.66 -18.19
C GLU A 78 -10.21 -7.24 -18.48
N ASP A 79 -10.64 -8.22 -17.71
CA ASP A 79 -11.87 -9.00 -17.95
C ASP A 79 -12.97 -8.78 -16.91
N ARG A 80 -12.72 -8.02 -15.85
CA ARG A 80 -13.69 -7.84 -14.77
C ARG A 80 -13.37 -6.65 -13.87
N VAL A 81 -14.36 -6.23 -13.12
CA VAL A 81 -14.21 -5.27 -12.00
C VAL A 81 -14.59 -5.99 -10.72
N ILE A 82 -13.77 -5.84 -9.70
CA ILE A 82 -14.11 -6.32 -8.36
C ILE A 82 -14.33 -5.14 -7.43
N GLU A 83 -15.16 -5.31 -6.42
CA GLU A 83 -15.37 -4.34 -5.34
C GLU A 83 -14.89 -4.94 -4.03
N LEU A 84 -14.16 -4.13 -3.24
CA LEU A 84 -13.73 -4.47 -1.90
C LEU A 84 -14.33 -3.49 -0.91
N LYS A 85 -14.94 -4.00 0.14
CA LYS A 85 -15.49 -3.23 1.25
C LYS A 85 -14.65 -3.44 2.50
N SER A 86 -14.89 -2.62 3.53
CA SER A 86 -14.20 -2.76 4.82
C SER A 86 -14.17 -4.22 5.29
N GLY A 87 -12.98 -4.70 5.65
CA GLY A 87 -12.78 -6.07 6.10
C GLY A 87 -12.56 -7.09 5.00
N GLU A 88 -12.54 -6.66 3.74
CA GLU A 88 -12.30 -7.55 2.60
C GLU A 88 -10.91 -7.36 2.02
N MET A 89 -10.36 -8.41 1.42
CA MET A 89 -9.06 -8.39 0.80
C MET A 89 -9.03 -9.14 -0.52
N VAL A 90 -8.02 -8.84 -1.34
CA VAL A 90 -7.72 -9.60 -2.55
C VAL A 90 -6.21 -9.71 -2.72
N VAL A 91 -5.77 -10.81 -3.31
CA VAL A 91 -4.38 -10.95 -3.77
C VAL A 91 -4.37 -10.77 -5.28
N VAL A 92 -3.72 -9.71 -5.73
CA VAL A 92 -3.48 -9.47 -7.15
C VAL A 92 -2.21 -10.20 -7.55
N LYS A 93 -2.33 -11.13 -8.49
CA LYS A 93 -1.20 -11.97 -8.90
C LYS A 93 -0.22 -11.17 -9.76
N LYS A 94 1.06 -11.54 -9.66
CA LYS A 94 2.10 -10.91 -10.47
C LYS A 94 1.76 -10.94 -11.95
N GLY A 95 2.10 -9.88 -12.65
CA GLY A 95 1.85 -9.74 -14.08
C GLY A 95 0.44 -9.33 -14.46
N GLU A 96 -0.53 -9.41 -13.55
CA GLU A 96 -1.91 -9.05 -13.86
C GLU A 96 -2.09 -7.54 -13.87
N LYS A 97 -2.48 -7.01 -15.02
CA LYS A 97 -2.77 -5.57 -15.15
C LYS A 97 -4.00 -5.19 -14.37
N HIS A 98 -3.91 -4.12 -13.61
CA HIS A 98 -5.00 -3.66 -12.77
C HIS A 98 -4.97 -2.16 -12.55
N ARG A 99 -6.15 -1.58 -12.29
CA ARG A 99 -6.32 -0.17 -12.00
C ARG A 99 -7.24 -0.02 -10.79
N PRO A 100 -6.68 0.29 -9.61
CA PRO A 100 -7.48 0.59 -8.44
C PRO A 100 -8.12 1.98 -8.54
N TYR A 101 -9.31 2.13 -7.96
CA TYR A 101 -9.97 3.42 -7.85
C TYR A 101 -10.98 3.43 -6.72
N ALA A 102 -11.29 4.61 -6.21
CA ALA A 102 -12.28 4.79 -5.16
C ALA A 102 -13.02 6.11 -5.39
N GLU A 103 -14.34 6.06 -5.31
CA GLU A 103 -15.18 7.24 -5.48
C GLU A 103 -14.99 8.23 -4.33
N ASN A 104 -14.98 7.71 -3.10
CA ASN A 104 -14.70 8.47 -1.89
C ASN A 104 -13.40 7.98 -1.27
N GLU A 105 -12.83 8.77 -0.35
CA GLU A 105 -11.60 8.35 0.32
C GLU A 105 -11.76 6.97 0.94
N CYS A 106 -10.82 6.09 0.62
CA CYS A 106 -10.76 4.73 1.13
C CYS A 106 -9.40 4.50 1.77
N LYS A 107 -9.40 3.89 2.94
CA LYS A 107 -8.17 3.58 3.69
C LYS A 107 -7.86 2.11 3.53
N ILE A 108 -6.69 1.82 3.00
CA ILE A 108 -6.29 0.45 2.66
C ILE A 108 -4.93 0.10 3.24
N MET A 109 -4.68 -1.19 3.33
CA MET A 109 -3.36 -1.74 3.60
C MET A 109 -2.90 -2.52 2.37
N LEU A 110 -1.65 -2.28 1.98
CA LEU A 110 -0.94 -3.08 1.00
C LEU A 110 0.08 -3.95 1.72
N ILE A 111 0.24 -5.18 1.25
CA ILE A 111 1.33 -6.06 1.69
C ILE A 111 2.06 -6.51 0.44
N GLU A 112 3.36 -6.21 0.38
CA GLU A 112 4.20 -6.50 -0.77
C GLU A 112 5.68 -6.49 -0.36
N PRO A 113 6.58 -7.09 -1.15
CA PRO A 113 8.00 -7.02 -0.87
C PRO A 113 8.51 -5.58 -0.81
N ALA A 114 9.54 -5.34 -0.02
CA ALA A 114 10.24 -4.06 0.00
C ALA A 114 10.78 -3.71 -1.39
N GLY A 115 10.76 -2.43 -1.75
CA GLY A 115 11.29 -1.94 -3.03
C GLY A 115 10.27 -1.91 -4.16
N VAL A 116 9.04 -2.34 -3.93
CA VAL A 116 7.99 -2.30 -4.96
C VAL A 116 7.47 -0.88 -5.10
N VAL A 117 7.55 -0.35 -6.34
CA VAL A 117 7.06 0.99 -6.68
C VAL A 117 5.54 0.91 -6.93
N ASN A 118 4.78 1.88 -6.40
CA ASN A 118 3.31 1.86 -6.44
C ASN A 118 2.72 1.81 -7.86
N THR A 119 3.40 2.37 -8.83
CA THR A 119 2.97 2.38 -10.25
C THR A 119 3.56 1.23 -11.06
N GLY A 120 4.28 0.31 -10.43
CA GLY A 120 5.01 -0.74 -11.15
C GLY A 120 6.03 -0.13 -12.10
N GLY A 121 6.08 -0.60 -13.34
CA GLY A 121 6.93 -0.05 -14.37
C GLY A 121 6.31 1.10 -15.19
N ALA A 122 5.07 1.49 -14.89
CA ALA A 122 4.34 2.48 -15.69
C ALA A 122 4.83 3.92 -15.49
N GLY A 123 5.33 4.25 -14.29
CA GLY A 123 5.78 5.61 -13.99
C GLY A 123 4.65 6.63 -13.95
N GLY A 124 4.99 7.90 -14.14
CA GLY A 124 4.02 8.99 -14.21
C GLY A 124 3.90 9.79 -12.91
N ASP A 125 2.94 10.73 -12.91
CA ASP A 125 2.77 11.72 -11.84
C ASP A 125 2.32 11.10 -10.50
N LEU A 126 1.71 9.92 -10.55
CA LEU A 126 1.24 9.23 -9.34
C LEU A 126 2.31 8.32 -8.70
N THR A 127 3.50 8.25 -9.27
CA THR A 127 4.60 7.49 -8.69
C THR A 127 5.04 8.12 -7.38
N ALA A 128 5.09 7.31 -6.32
CA ALA A 128 5.45 7.73 -4.96
C ALA A 128 6.70 7.00 -4.47
N PRO A 129 7.38 7.51 -3.43
CA PRO A 129 8.48 6.78 -2.80
C PRO A 129 8.04 5.40 -2.30
N ASP A 130 8.91 4.41 -2.44
CA ASP A 130 8.61 3.02 -2.06
C ASP A 130 8.96 2.69 -0.61
N ASN A 131 9.59 3.60 0.12
CA ASN A 131 10.13 3.34 1.45
C ASN A 131 9.89 4.52 2.42
N ASP A 132 8.68 5.04 2.40
CA ASP A 132 8.26 6.18 3.23
C ASP A 132 7.67 5.65 4.54
N TRP A 133 8.46 5.68 5.60
CA TRP A 133 8.09 5.17 6.91
C TRP A 133 7.39 6.22 7.77
N ILE A 134 6.41 5.79 8.54
CA ILE A 134 5.71 6.65 9.51
C ILE A 134 5.63 6.01 10.90
#